data_eedc5a6d4fe0402306b724583fbef9ac
#
_entry.id   eedc5a6d4fe0402306b724583fbef9ac
#
_cell.length_a   1.000
_cell.length_b   1.000
_cell.length_c   1.000
_cell.angle_alpha   90.00
_cell.angle_beta   90.00
_cell.angle_gamma   90.00
#
_symmetry.space_group_name_H-M   'P 1'
#
loop_
_entity.id
_entity.type
_entity.pdbx_description
1 polymer ?
#
loop_
_entity_poly.entity_id
_entity_poly.type
_entity_poly.pdbx_seq_one_letter_code
_entity_poly.pdbx_strand_id
1 'polypeptide(L)'
;ALVERVCAANPNTVVVLQGGSPVELPWRGLPRAVLLCYLAGCRGGQAAADLLLGRANPSGKLAETWPVRLADTPCAAYFPEKGRQARYRESVYTGYRYYDAAGAEVAYPFGHGLSYTEFSYHDLRVEEADDGFSVSFAVRNDGARAGRGAVQLYVAPLEAGAFRPPQE
;
A
#
# COMPACT_ATOMS: atom_id res chain seq x y z
N ALA A 1 2.01 -23.49 1.73
CA ALA A 1 2.73 -24.62 2.34
C ALA A 1 3.09 -24.41 3.81
N LEU A 2 4.14 -23.62 4.19
CA LEU A 2 4.51 -23.46 5.60
C LEU A 2 3.45 -22.67 6.38
N VAL A 3 3.11 -21.48 5.92
CA VAL A 3 2.15 -20.58 6.59
C VAL A 3 0.79 -21.28 6.74
N GLU A 4 0.32 -21.95 5.73
CA GLU A 4 -0.95 -22.70 5.75
C GLU A 4 -0.96 -23.77 6.86
N ARG A 5 0.12 -24.55 6.96
CA ARG A 5 0.23 -25.57 8.00
C ARG A 5 0.28 -24.98 9.41
N VAL A 6 1.01 -23.87 9.58
CA VAL A 6 1.10 -23.17 10.87
C VAL A 6 -0.26 -22.58 11.25
N CYS A 7 -0.95 -21.90 10.32
CA CYS A 7 -2.27 -21.34 10.57
C CYS A 7 -3.33 -22.42 10.86
N ALA A 8 -3.22 -23.58 10.19
CA ALA A 8 -4.11 -24.72 10.48
C ALA A 8 -3.88 -25.31 11.88
N ALA A 9 -2.63 -25.30 12.37
CA ALA A 9 -2.30 -25.76 13.70
C ALA A 9 -2.63 -24.73 14.80
N ASN A 10 -2.52 -23.43 14.47
CA ASN A 10 -2.85 -22.34 15.40
C ASN A 10 -3.50 -21.16 14.65
N PRO A 11 -4.82 -20.95 14.81
CA PRO A 11 -5.53 -19.85 14.16
C PRO A 11 -5.12 -18.45 14.68
N ASN A 12 -4.44 -18.35 15.82
CA ASN A 12 -3.90 -17.10 16.36
C ASN A 12 -2.48 -16.80 15.85
N THR A 13 -2.20 -17.17 14.62
CA THR A 13 -0.90 -16.91 13.97
C THR A 13 -0.83 -15.47 13.45
N VAL A 14 0.29 -14.81 13.72
CA VAL A 14 0.70 -13.56 13.10
C VAL A 14 1.92 -13.83 12.22
N VAL A 15 1.89 -13.33 10.99
CA VAL A 15 3.01 -13.46 10.07
C VAL A 15 3.78 -12.15 10.00
N VAL A 16 5.08 -12.18 10.25
CA VAL A 16 5.98 -11.03 10.05
C VAL A 16 6.75 -11.26 8.77
N LEU A 17 6.53 -10.38 7.79
CA LEU A 17 7.22 -10.41 6.51
C LEU A 17 8.41 -9.45 6.53
N GLN A 18 9.53 -9.91 6.00
CA GLN A 18 10.71 -9.09 5.71
C GLN A 18 11.12 -9.34 4.26
N GLY A 19 11.25 -8.28 3.50
CA GLY A 19 11.61 -8.36 2.08
C GLY A 19 11.61 -6.99 1.45
N GLY A 20 12.29 -6.83 0.33
CA GLY A 20 12.46 -5.54 -0.33
C GLY A 20 11.42 -5.22 -1.41
N SER A 21 10.52 -6.17 -1.70
CA SER A 21 9.53 -6.02 -2.76
C SER A 21 8.28 -6.85 -2.46
N PRO A 22 7.17 -6.62 -3.18
CA PRO A 22 5.97 -7.45 -3.12
C PRO A 22 6.26 -8.91 -3.41
N VAL A 23 5.54 -9.78 -2.73
CA VAL A 23 5.53 -11.22 -2.98
C VAL A 23 4.08 -11.70 -3.05
N GLU A 24 3.84 -12.80 -3.76
CA GLU A 24 2.52 -13.40 -3.78
C GLU A 24 2.14 -13.95 -2.40
N LEU A 25 0.94 -13.63 -1.94
CA LEU A 25 0.41 -14.04 -0.64
C LEU A 25 -0.90 -14.84 -0.79
N PRO A 26 -0.85 -16.04 -1.40
CA PRO A 26 -2.07 -16.83 -1.59
C PRO A 26 -2.75 -17.21 -0.27
N TRP A 27 -2.03 -17.14 0.82
CA TRP A 27 -2.46 -17.45 2.19
C TRP A 27 -2.86 -16.20 3.00
N ARG A 28 -2.92 -15.00 2.40
CA ARG A 28 -3.13 -13.71 3.11
C ARG A 28 -4.36 -13.66 4.02
N GLY A 29 -5.37 -14.47 3.73
CA GLY A 29 -6.59 -14.57 4.55
C GLY A 29 -6.54 -15.56 5.70
N LEU A 30 -5.44 -16.31 5.88
CA LEU A 30 -5.35 -17.34 6.91
C LEU A 30 -4.84 -16.84 8.28
N PRO A 31 -3.76 -16.03 8.35
CA PRO A 31 -3.28 -15.53 9.64
C PRO A 31 -4.19 -14.43 10.19
N ARG A 32 -4.16 -14.25 11.52
CA ARG A 32 -4.91 -13.17 12.19
C ARG A 32 -4.40 -11.78 11.82
N ALA A 33 -3.11 -11.67 11.54
CA ALA A 33 -2.50 -10.44 11.04
C ALA A 33 -1.25 -10.72 10.24
N VAL A 34 -0.92 -9.80 9.35
CA VAL A 34 0.35 -9.77 8.61
C VAL A 34 1.02 -8.44 8.92
N LEU A 35 2.25 -8.48 9.41
CA LEU A 35 3.09 -7.31 9.64
C LEU A 35 4.21 -7.29 8.61
N LEU A 36 4.22 -6.28 7.74
CA LEU A 36 5.29 -6.08 6.78
C LEU A 36 6.32 -5.11 7.36
N CYS A 37 7.55 -5.56 7.46
CA CYS A 37 8.66 -4.77 7.97
C CYS A 37 9.66 -4.33 6.89
N TYR A 38 9.45 -4.68 5.64
CA TYR A 38 10.40 -4.42 4.55
C TYR A 38 11.85 -4.76 4.97
N LEU A 39 12.80 -3.87 4.70
CA LEU A 39 14.21 -3.99 5.10
C LEU A 39 14.45 -3.18 6.37
N ALA A 40 14.08 -3.74 7.51
CA ALA A 40 13.93 -3.02 8.77
C ALA A 40 15.26 -2.61 9.46
N GLY A 41 16.42 -2.97 8.92
CA GLY A 41 17.73 -2.60 9.46
C GLY A 41 18.05 -3.24 10.82
N CYS A 42 19.05 -2.70 11.50
CA CYS A 42 19.61 -3.29 12.72
C CYS A 42 18.66 -3.33 13.93
N ARG A 43 17.65 -2.45 13.97
CA ARG A 43 16.64 -2.42 15.04
C ARG A 43 15.29 -3.03 14.63
N GLY A 44 15.22 -3.73 13.49
CA GLY A 44 13.99 -4.31 12.96
C GLY A 44 13.30 -5.27 13.92
N GLY A 45 14.04 -6.13 14.60
CA GLY A 45 13.49 -7.05 15.60
C GLY A 45 12.82 -6.33 16.78
N GLN A 46 13.47 -5.27 17.30
CA GLN A 46 12.89 -4.46 18.38
C GLN A 46 11.63 -3.73 17.90
N ALA A 47 11.66 -3.13 16.71
CA ALA A 47 10.50 -2.44 16.14
C ALA A 47 9.31 -3.38 15.93
N ALA A 48 9.56 -4.58 15.38
CA ALA A 48 8.51 -5.58 15.21
C ALA A 48 7.92 -6.02 16.56
N ALA A 49 8.76 -6.25 17.58
CA ALA A 49 8.30 -6.60 18.92
C ALA A 49 7.45 -5.50 19.56
N ASP A 50 7.86 -4.24 19.41
CA ASP A 50 7.12 -3.11 19.97
C ASP A 50 5.73 -2.95 19.31
N LEU A 51 5.63 -3.20 18.00
CA LEU A 51 4.36 -3.23 17.29
C LEU A 51 3.49 -4.41 17.76
N LEU A 52 4.03 -5.63 17.77
CA LEU A 52 3.28 -6.83 18.15
C LEU A 52 2.78 -6.78 19.61
N LEU A 53 3.54 -6.16 20.50
CA LEU A 53 3.19 -5.99 21.91
C LEU A 53 2.35 -4.73 22.18
N GLY A 54 2.05 -3.95 21.14
CA GLY A 54 1.26 -2.74 21.25
C GLY A 54 1.96 -1.58 21.99
N ARG A 55 3.29 -1.62 22.12
CA ARG A 55 4.10 -0.54 22.68
C ARG A 55 4.23 0.63 21.69
N ALA A 56 4.19 0.33 20.41
CA ALA A 56 4.11 1.30 19.32
C ALA A 56 2.84 1.05 18.50
N ASN A 57 2.32 2.10 17.88
CA ASN A 57 1.19 2.03 16.97
C ASN A 57 1.71 1.98 15.53
N PRO A 58 1.33 0.97 14.70
CA PRO A 58 1.71 0.95 13.31
C PRO A 58 1.13 2.15 12.57
N SER A 59 1.96 2.83 11.80
CA SER A 59 1.60 4.03 11.05
C SER A 59 2.07 3.98 9.59
N GLY A 60 2.87 2.99 9.25
CA GLY A 60 3.36 2.79 7.90
C GLY A 60 2.25 2.46 6.92
N LYS A 61 2.40 2.97 5.70
CA LYS A 61 1.54 2.70 4.55
C LYS A 61 2.37 2.10 3.45
N LEU A 62 1.77 1.21 2.65
CA LEU A 62 2.46 0.63 1.51
C LEU A 62 2.86 1.72 0.52
N ALA A 63 4.13 1.73 0.14
CA ALA A 63 4.68 2.63 -0.87
C ALA A 63 4.48 2.11 -2.30
N GLU A 64 3.83 0.96 -2.44
CA GLU A 64 3.58 0.29 -3.71
C GLU A 64 2.31 -0.56 -3.63
N THR A 65 1.67 -0.79 -4.78
CA THR A 65 0.56 -1.72 -4.88
C THR A 65 1.07 -3.16 -4.91
N TRP A 66 0.47 -4.03 -4.11
CA TRP A 66 0.77 -5.46 -4.11
C TRP A 66 -0.22 -6.19 -5.00
N PRO A 67 0.20 -6.74 -6.15
CA PRO A 67 -0.67 -7.54 -7.01
C PRO A 67 -1.06 -8.86 -6.35
N VAL A 68 -2.11 -9.48 -6.82
CA VAL A 68 -2.48 -10.84 -6.39
C VAL A 68 -1.45 -11.84 -6.87
N ARG A 69 -0.98 -11.70 -8.13
CA ARG A 69 0.01 -12.57 -8.77
C ARG A 69 1.06 -11.73 -9.50
N LEU A 70 2.25 -12.26 -9.65
CA LEU A 70 3.31 -11.64 -10.45
C LEU A 70 2.85 -11.36 -11.89
N ALA A 71 2.06 -12.25 -12.46
CA ALA A 71 1.51 -12.08 -13.80
C ALA A 71 0.57 -10.87 -13.96
N ASP A 72 0.06 -10.32 -12.87
CA ASP A 72 -0.85 -9.18 -12.87
C ASP A 72 -0.09 -7.83 -12.85
N THR A 73 1.24 -7.87 -12.82
CA THR A 73 2.06 -6.65 -12.90
C THR A 73 2.09 -6.09 -14.33
N PRO A 74 2.13 -4.77 -14.52
CA PRO A 74 2.09 -4.15 -15.85
C PRO A 74 3.24 -4.59 -16.76
N CYS A 75 4.38 -4.98 -16.18
CA CYS A 75 5.55 -5.41 -16.93
C CYS A 75 5.70 -6.93 -17.12
N ALA A 76 4.83 -7.75 -16.54
CA ALA A 76 4.98 -9.21 -16.50
C ALA A 76 5.18 -9.85 -17.90
N ALA A 77 4.53 -9.30 -18.92
CA ALA A 77 4.59 -9.85 -20.26
C ALA A 77 5.93 -9.58 -21.00
N TYR A 78 6.73 -8.62 -20.54
CA TYR A 78 7.91 -8.17 -21.28
C TYR A 78 9.15 -7.89 -20.43
N PHE A 79 9.08 -8.07 -19.11
CA PHE A 79 10.23 -7.97 -18.23
C PHE A 79 10.63 -9.35 -17.66
N PRO A 80 11.94 -9.72 -17.69
CA PRO A 80 13.05 -9.01 -18.33
C PRO A 80 13.01 -9.09 -19.85
N GLU A 81 13.26 -7.97 -20.53
CA GLU A 81 13.28 -7.93 -21.98
C GLU A 81 14.53 -8.65 -22.53
N LYS A 82 14.35 -9.43 -23.60
CA LYS A 82 15.46 -10.11 -24.26
C LYS A 82 16.24 -9.09 -25.10
N GLY A 83 17.50 -8.85 -24.77
CA GLY A 83 18.36 -7.95 -25.53
C GLY A 83 19.09 -6.92 -24.66
N ARG A 84 19.65 -5.89 -25.34
CA ARG A 84 20.41 -4.82 -24.68
C ARG A 84 19.60 -3.57 -24.34
N GLN A 85 18.32 -3.56 -24.70
CA GLN A 85 17.43 -2.41 -24.49
C GLN A 85 16.29 -2.83 -23.58
N ALA A 86 16.03 -2.07 -22.53
CA ALA A 86 14.84 -2.15 -21.72
C ALA A 86 13.85 -1.05 -22.16
N ARG A 87 12.60 -1.43 -22.43
CA ARG A 87 11.55 -0.51 -22.85
C ARG A 87 10.53 -0.38 -21.75
N TYR A 88 10.35 0.84 -21.25
CA TYR A 88 9.35 1.18 -20.25
C TYR A 88 7.99 1.38 -20.94
N ARG A 89 7.31 0.26 -21.23
CA ARG A 89 6.07 0.26 -22.01
C ARG A 89 4.86 0.74 -21.22
N GLU A 90 4.96 0.74 -19.90
CA GLU A 90 3.92 1.23 -18.99
C GLU A 90 3.68 2.72 -19.16
N SER A 91 4.69 3.50 -19.61
CA SER A 91 4.60 4.93 -19.75
C SER A 91 4.16 5.59 -18.43
N VAL A 92 3.07 6.35 -18.44
CA VAL A 92 2.49 6.99 -17.23
C VAL A 92 1.72 6.02 -16.33
N TYR A 93 1.39 4.82 -16.83
CA TYR A 93 0.64 3.82 -16.09
C TYR A 93 1.55 2.91 -15.26
N THR A 94 2.25 3.49 -14.30
CA THR A 94 3.12 2.76 -13.36
C THR A 94 2.48 2.68 -11.98
N GLY A 95 2.75 1.59 -11.26
CA GLY A 95 2.25 1.39 -9.91
C GLY A 95 0.71 1.45 -9.84
N TYR A 96 0.16 2.16 -8.86
CA TYR A 96 -1.28 2.26 -8.63
C TYR A 96 -2.05 2.82 -9.84
N ARG A 97 -1.43 3.68 -10.64
CA ARG A 97 -2.06 4.26 -11.84
C ARG A 97 -2.47 3.20 -12.86
N TYR A 98 -1.65 2.15 -13.00
CA TYR A 98 -2.00 1.00 -13.85
C TYR A 98 -3.19 0.24 -13.28
N TYR A 99 -3.12 -0.14 -11.98
CA TYR A 99 -4.16 -0.97 -11.39
C TYR A 99 -5.51 -0.25 -11.34
N ASP A 100 -5.52 1.05 -11.06
CA ASP A 100 -6.72 1.88 -11.07
C ASP A 100 -7.30 2.01 -12.50
N ALA A 101 -6.44 2.28 -13.50
CA ALA A 101 -6.88 2.40 -14.89
C ALA A 101 -7.40 1.07 -15.47
N ALA A 102 -6.79 -0.04 -15.10
CA ALA A 102 -7.17 -1.38 -15.55
C ALA A 102 -8.35 -1.98 -14.76
N GLY A 103 -8.74 -1.39 -13.64
CA GLY A 103 -9.69 -1.98 -12.69
C GLY A 103 -9.22 -3.34 -12.17
N ALA A 104 -7.91 -3.53 -12.04
CA ALA A 104 -7.32 -4.82 -11.73
C ALA A 104 -7.41 -5.12 -10.23
N GLU A 105 -7.73 -6.38 -9.90
CA GLU A 105 -7.73 -6.84 -8.51
C GLU A 105 -6.29 -6.81 -7.95
N VAL A 106 -6.16 -6.30 -6.72
CA VAL A 106 -4.89 -6.24 -6.00
C VAL A 106 -4.98 -6.91 -4.64
N ALA A 107 -3.89 -7.44 -4.15
CA ALA A 107 -3.83 -7.99 -2.80
C ALA A 107 -3.92 -6.89 -1.75
N TYR A 108 -3.17 -5.79 -1.96
CA TYR A 108 -3.22 -4.57 -1.15
C TYR A 108 -2.92 -3.36 -2.05
N PRO A 109 -3.72 -2.30 -2.00
CA PRO A 109 -3.47 -1.11 -2.79
C PRO A 109 -2.30 -0.28 -2.23
N PHE A 110 -1.71 0.57 -3.06
CA PHE A 110 -0.83 1.64 -2.62
C PHE A 110 -1.48 2.44 -1.48
N GLY A 111 -0.71 2.77 -0.45
CA GLY A 111 -1.23 3.48 0.72
C GLY A 111 -1.97 2.61 1.74
N HIS A 112 -2.16 1.32 1.49
CA HIS A 112 -2.76 0.42 2.48
C HIS A 112 -1.90 0.31 3.73
N GLY A 113 -2.56 0.28 4.88
CA GLY A 113 -1.93 0.04 6.17
C GLY A 113 -2.90 0.31 7.31
N LEU A 114 -3.02 -0.64 8.22
CA LEU A 114 -3.87 -0.55 9.40
C LEU A 114 -3.15 0.13 10.56
N SER A 115 -3.91 0.63 11.50
CA SER A 115 -3.43 1.25 12.74
C SER A 115 -4.19 0.66 13.92
N TYR A 116 -3.67 0.85 15.14
CA TYR A 116 -4.38 0.53 16.37
C TYR A 116 -5.30 1.68 16.83
N THR A 117 -5.50 2.68 15.99
CA THR A 117 -6.45 3.77 16.16
C THR A 117 -7.10 4.09 14.82
N GLU A 118 -8.17 4.83 14.83
CA GLU A 118 -8.91 5.24 13.64
C GLU A 118 -8.80 6.75 13.45
N PHE A 119 -8.77 7.17 12.19
CA PHE A 119 -8.74 8.57 11.81
C PHE A 119 -9.92 8.88 10.91
N SER A 120 -10.61 9.96 11.17
CA SER A 120 -11.62 10.53 10.29
C SER A 120 -11.14 11.83 9.69
N TYR A 121 -11.63 12.13 8.49
CA TYR A 121 -11.26 13.29 7.71
C TYR A 121 -12.51 14.13 7.46
N HIS A 122 -12.42 15.42 7.76
CA HIS A 122 -13.55 16.34 7.74
C HIS A 122 -13.16 17.66 7.08
N ASP A 123 -14.18 18.44 6.72
CA ASP A 123 -14.05 19.84 6.33
C ASP A 123 -13.10 20.08 5.15
N LEU A 124 -13.14 19.17 4.14
CA LEU A 124 -12.37 19.37 2.92
C LEU A 124 -12.78 20.68 2.24
N ARG A 125 -11.82 21.56 2.02
CA ARG A 125 -11.95 22.79 1.27
C ARG A 125 -10.90 22.88 0.19
N VAL A 126 -11.29 23.33 -0.97
CA VAL A 126 -10.42 23.57 -2.12
C VAL A 126 -10.67 25.01 -2.55
N GLU A 127 -9.64 25.82 -2.55
CA GLU A 127 -9.68 27.22 -2.92
C GLU A 127 -8.67 27.47 -4.04
N GLU A 128 -9.03 28.35 -5.00
CA GLU A 128 -8.08 28.76 -6.02
C GLU A 128 -6.98 29.64 -5.40
N ALA A 129 -5.75 29.45 -5.84
CA ALA A 129 -4.57 30.22 -5.47
C ALA A 129 -3.84 30.70 -6.73
N ASP A 130 -2.92 31.63 -6.60
CA ASP A 130 -2.27 32.30 -7.75
C ASP A 130 -1.58 31.32 -8.75
N ASP A 131 -1.11 30.18 -8.27
CA ASP A 131 -0.38 29.18 -9.06
C ASP A 131 -0.96 27.75 -8.92
N GLY A 132 -2.23 27.62 -8.52
CA GLY A 132 -2.88 26.33 -8.35
C GLY A 132 -4.05 26.32 -7.41
N PHE A 133 -4.09 25.36 -6.50
CA PHE A 133 -5.16 25.20 -5.53
C PHE A 133 -4.59 25.01 -4.11
N SER A 134 -5.24 25.65 -3.16
CA SER A 134 -5.03 25.40 -1.72
C SER A 134 -6.05 24.37 -1.26
N VAL A 135 -5.58 23.28 -0.67
CA VAL A 135 -6.42 22.22 -0.13
C VAL A 135 -6.24 22.14 1.38
N SER A 136 -7.32 22.30 2.12
CA SER A 136 -7.33 22.18 3.58
C SER A 136 -8.38 21.19 4.05
N PHE A 137 -8.11 20.50 5.14
CA PHE A 137 -9.02 19.54 5.77
C PHE A 137 -8.64 19.34 7.24
N ALA A 138 -9.57 18.82 8.02
CA ALA A 138 -9.33 18.44 9.40
C ALA A 138 -9.12 16.92 9.51
N VAL A 139 -8.16 16.51 10.33
CA VAL A 139 -7.93 15.10 10.69
C VAL A 139 -8.20 14.93 12.18
N ARG A 140 -9.07 14.00 12.52
CA ARG A 140 -9.39 13.66 13.89
C ARG A 140 -8.97 12.22 14.19
N ASN A 141 -8.37 12.01 15.34
CA ASN A 141 -8.14 10.68 15.89
C ASN A 141 -9.37 10.28 16.72
N ASP A 142 -10.14 9.30 16.24
CA ASP A 142 -11.38 8.85 16.88
C ASP A 142 -11.14 7.71 17.87
N GLY A 143 -9.94 7.15 17.93
CA GLY A 143 -9.59 6.06 18.83
C GLY A 143 -8.90 6.54 20.12
N ALA A 144 -8.62 5.57 20.99
CA ALA A 144 -8.03 5.82 22.31
C ALA A 144 -6.49 5.87 22.32
N ARG A 145 -5.83 5.59 21.18
CA ARG A 145 -4.37 5.52 21.08
C ARG A 145 -3.83 6.66 20.23
N ALA A 146 -2.72 7.23 20.66
CA ALA A 146 -1.96 8.12 19.79
C ALA A 146 -1.46 7.38 18.56
N GLY A 147 -1.50 8.03 17.41
CA GLY A 147 -1.09 7.44 16.14
C GLY A 147 -0.65 8.47 15.13
N ARG A 148 -0.13 7.99 14.00
CA ARG A 148 0.21 8.79 12.84
C ARG A 148 -0.50 8.23 11.64
N GLY A 149 -1.02 9.08 10.79
CA GLY A 149 -1.63 8.73 9.50
C GLY A 149 -0.89 9.42 8.37
N ALA A 150 -0.78 8.76 7.22
CA ALA A 150 -0.39 9.40 5.98
C ALA A 150 -1.66 9.81 5.25
N VAL A 151 -1.76 11.07 4.89
CA VAL A 151 -2.82 11.59 4.04
C VAL A 151 -2.33 11.57 2.60
N GLN A 152 -3.15 11.06 1.71
CA GLN A 152 -2.89 11.06 0.28
C GLN A 152 -3.94 11.92 -0.40
N LEU A 153 -3.50 12.92 -1.15
CA LEU A 153 -4.34 13.75 -1.98
C LEU A 153 -4.19 13.32 -3.43
N TYR A 154 -5.31 13.06 -4.07
CA TYR A 154 -5.35 12.70 -5.48
C TYR A 154 -6.15 13.73 -6.25
N VAL A 155 -5.66 14.06 -7.45
CA VAL A 155 -6.35 14.93 -8.39
C VAL A 155 -6.80 14.09 -9.56
N ALA A 156 -8.10 14.14 -9.85
CA ALA A 156 -8.70 13.46 -10.98
C ALA A 156 -9.17 14.49 -12.03
N PRO A 157 -9.03 14.21 -13.34
CA PRO A 157 -9.61 15.06 -14.36
C PRO A 157 -11.14 14.98 -14.32
N LEU A 158 -11.79 16.11 -14.55
CA LEU A 158 -13.27 16.16 -14.66
C LEU A 158 -13.77 15.50 -15.95
N GLU A 159 -12.96 15.53 -17.00
CA GLU A 159 -13.31 14.95 -18.30
C GLU A 159 -12.32 13.83 -18.67
N ALA A 160 -12.85 12.70 -19.09
CA ALA A 160 -12.07 11.64 -19.69
C ALA A 160 -11.68 12.04 -21.13
N GLY A 161 -10.41 12.05 -21.47
CA GLY A 161 -10.05 12.40 -22.84
C GLY A 161 -8.58 12.42 -23.19
N ALA A 162 -7.69 12.51 -22.25
CA ALA A 162 -6.26 12.46 -22.52
C ALA A 162 -5.68 11.09 -22.13
N PHE A 163 -4.54 10.76 -22.72
CA PHE A 163 -3.71 9.63 -22.28
C PHE A 163 -3.09 9.95 -20.91
N ARG A 164 -3.83 9.71 -19.85
CA ARG A 164 -3.40 9.95 -18.47
C ARG A 164 -4.13 9.02 -17.49
N PRO A 165 -3.57 8.79 -16.31
CA PRO A 165 -4.21 8.01 -15.26
C PRO A 165 -5.55 8.59 -14.81
N PRO A 166 -6.45 7.78 -14.22
CA PRO A 166 -7.72 8.25 -13.68
C PRO A 166 -7.54 9.28 -12.56
N GLN A 167 -6.43 9.18 -11.82
CA GLN A 167 -6.07 10.11 -10.74
C GLN A 167 -4.55 10.09 -10.50
N GLU A 168 -4.03 11.18 -9.97
CA GLU A 168 -2.62 11.35 -9.62
C GLU A 168 -2.45 11.96 -8.23
#